data_7a0108b238224c8c85a0e00e25aa7757
#
_entry.id   7a0108b238224c8c85a0e00e25aa7757
#
_cell.length_a   1.000
_cell.length_b   1.000
_cell.length_c   1.000
_cell.angle_alpha   90.00
_cell.angle_beta   90.00
_cell.angle_gamma   90.00
#
_symmetry.space_group_name_H-M   'P 1'
#
loop_
_entity.id
_entity.type
_entity.pdbx_description
1 polymer ?
#
loop_
_entity_poly.entity_id
_entity_poly.type
_entity_poly.pdbx_seq_one_letter_code
_entity_poly.pdbx_strand_id
1 'polypeptide(L)'
;KLTQEHVAEWLGVSPQTISNWENEKSYPDIISVIKMSDYYEASLDYLLKGEQKMNTYYDYLEESTNVVRSNTNRNKIITMLSYLLIWAVAMIVFWFFTSGSDAMGYSLMFLWIILPITTFVVSIIIGKNDFWGKGKWAITLFFGVMYMLAEYGTFKMANNITFDKLNAPAWGMVVAGTIISTIGMLV
;
A
#
# COMPACT_ATOMS: atom_id res chain seq x y z
N LYS A 1 -31.69 15.18 -32.25
CA LYS A 1 -31.17 15.91 -31.08
C LYS A 1 -30.88 14.85 -30.01
N LEU A 2 -29.65 14.68 -29.64
CA LEU A 2 -29.27 13.75 -28.57
C LEU A 2 -29.66 14.38 -27.24
N THR A 3 -30.25 13.57 -26.33
CA THR A 3 -30.54 14.00 -24.96
C THR A 3 -29.37 13.61 -24.04
N GLN A 4 -29.27 14.28 -22.89
CA GLN A 4 -28.23 13.95 -21.88
C GLN A 4 -28.36 12.50 -21.40
N GLU A 5 -29.59 11.98 -21.26
CA GLU A 5 -29.88 10.61 -20.87
C GLU A 5 -29.32 9.59 -21.87
N HIS A 6 -29.54 9.85 -23.17
CA HIS A 6 -29.04 8.95 -24.22
C HIS A 6 -27.51 8.87 -24.28
N VAL A 7 -26.88 10.04 -24.18
CA VAL A 7 -25.39 10.09 -24.13
C VAL A 7 -24.85 9.43 -22.86
N ALA A 8 -25.51 9.64 -21.72
CA ALA A 8 -25.12 9.05 -20.44
C ALA A 8 -25.19 7.50 -20.47
N GLU A 9 -26.31 6.96 -21.01
CA GLU A 9 -26.50 5.52 -21.16
C GLU A 9 -25.41 4.91 -22.06
N TRP A 10 -25.11 5.55 -23.18
CA TRP A 10 -24.12 5.06 -24.12
C TRP A 10 -22.70 5.11 -23.56
N LEU A 11 -22.33 6.17 -22.81
CA LEU A 11 -21.03 6.29 -22.17
C LEU A 11 -20.89 5.41 -20.91
N GLY A 12 -22.02 4.96 -20.33
CA GLY A 12 -22.05 4.22 -19.06
C GLY A 12 -21.85 5.12 -17.84
N VAL A 13 -22.31 6.37 -17.92
CA VAL A 13 -22.22 7.35 -16.83
C VAL A 13 -23.62 7.84 -16.42
N SER A 14 -23.72 8.61 -15.32
CA SER A 14 -25.01 9.18 -14.93
C SER A 14 -25.37 10.42 -15.79
N PRO A 15 -26.69 10.73 -16.02
CA PRO A 15 -27.07 11.96 -16.66
C PRO A 15 -26.55 13.21 -15.95
N GLN A 16 -26.42 13.15 -14.63
CA GLN A 16 -25.84 14.23 -13.84
C GLN A 16 -24.37 14.46 -14.18
N THR A 17 -23.63 13.41 -14.52
CA THR A 17 -22.24 13.51 -14.97
C THR A 17 -22.13 14.27 -16.28
N ILE A 18 -23.01 13.96 -17.24
CA ILE A 18 -23.08 14.69 -18.52
C ILE A 18 -23.40 16.17 -18.27
N SER A 19 -24.44 16.44 -17.44
CA SER A 19 -24.80 17.81 -17.07
C SER A 19 -23.63 18.57 -16.41
N ASN A 20 -22.83 17.91 -15.59
CA ASN A 20 -21.65 18.53 -14.98
C ASN A 20 -20.57 18.87 -16.02
N TRP A 21 -20.36 18.01 -17.01
CA TRP A 21 -19.42 18.28 -18.10
C TRP A 21 -19.87 19.44 -18.99
N GLU A 22 -21.15 19.47 -19.36
CA GLU A 22 -21.73 20.58 -20.17
C GLU A 22 -21.68 21.93 -19.44
N ASN A 23 -21.79 21.91 -18.12
CA ASN A 23 -21.72 23.10 -17.27
C ASN A 23 -20.31 23.41 -16.72
N GLU A 24 -19.27 22.77 -17.26
CA GLU A 24 -17.86 22.98 -16.88
C GLU A 24 -17.57 22.77 -15.39
N LYS A 25 -18.43 22.00 -14.67
CA LYS A 25 -18.24 21.65 -13.25
C LYS A 25 -17.25 20.49 -13.05
N SER A 26 -17.07 19.67 -14.07
CA SER A 26 -16.09 18.60 -14.13
C SER A 26 -15.74 18.30 -15.59
N TYR A 27 -14.68 17.53 -15.82
CA TYR A 27 -14.27 17.11 -17.16
C TYR A 27 -14.45 15.61 -17.33
N PRO A 28 -14.74 15.13 -18.57
CA PRO A 28 -14.76 13.70 -18.87
C PRO A 28 -13.36 13.10 -18.72
N ASP A 29 -13.30 11.83 -18.33
CA ASP A 29 -12.06 11.08 -18.38
C ASP A 29 -11.63 10.77 -19.82
N ILE A 30 -10.36 10.36 -20.01
CA ILE A 30 -9.81 10.11 -21.34
C ILE A 30 -10.56 9.00 -22.09
N ILE A 31 -11.08 7.99 -21.37
CA ILE A 31 -11.84 6.89 -21.97
C ILE A 31 -13.17 7.40 -22.50
N SER A 32 -13.85 8.26 -21.75
CA SER A 32 -15.10 8.90 -22.16
C SER A 32 -14.88 9.81 -23.37
N VAL A 33 -13.77 10.55 -23.42
CA VAL A 33 -13.43 11.40 -24.57
C VAL A 33 -13.15 10.57 -25.82
N ILE A 34 -12.43 9.45 -25.71
CA ILE A 34 -12.20 8.52 -26.84
C ILE A 34 -13.54 7.97 -27.35
N LYS A 35 -14.41 7.50 -26.47
CA LYS A 35 -15.75 7.01 -26.86
C LYS A 35 -16.57 8.10 -27.54
N MET A 36 -16.53 9.34 -27.04
CA MET A 36 -17.20 10.48 -27.69
C MET A 36 -16.61 10.74 -29.08
N SER A 37 -15.31 10.67 -29.25
CA SER A 37 -14.64 10.82 -30.54
C SER A 37 -15.16 9.80 -31.56
N ASP A 38 -15.28 8.54 -31.17
CA ASP A 38 -15.80 7.46 -32.01
C ASP A 38 -17.30 7.66 -32.31
N TYR A 39 -18.10 8.05 -31.33
CA TYR A 39 -19.55 8.23 -31.49
C TYR A 39 -19.93 9.41 -32.35
N TYR A 40 -19.21 10.53 -32.21
CA TYR A 40 -19.48 11.74 -32.98
C TYR A 40 -18.73 11.78 -34.31
N GLU A 41 -17.96 10.73 -34.62
CA GLU A 41 -17.05 10.69 -35.80
C GLU A 41 -16.14 11.92 -35.86
N ALA A 42 -15.79 12.46 -34.70
CA ALA A 42 -14.97 13.67 -34.56
C ALA A 42 -13.57 13.28 -34.08
N SER A 43 -12.53 13.91 -34.65
CA SER A 43 -11.17 13.63 -34.16
C SER A 43 -11.01 14.07 -32.70
N LEU A 44 -10.22 13.32 -31.92
CA LEU A 44 -9.83 13.70 -30.56
C LEU A 44 -9.27 15.14 -30.51
N ASP A 45 -8.47 15.49 -31.51
CA ASP A 45 -7.95 16.83 -31.71
C ASP A 45 -9.07 17.89 -31.83
N TYR A 46 -10.13 17.60 -32.54
CA TYR A 46 -11.28 18.52 -32.69
C TYR A 46 -12.04 18.69 -31.39
N LEU A 47 -12.26 17.60 -30.65
CA LEU A 47 -12.96 17.63 -29.37
C LEU A 47 -12.14 18.38 -28.30
N LEU A 48 -10.81 18.31 -28.37
CA LEU A 48 -9.90 18.91 -27.41
C LEU A 48 -9.40 20.31 -27.81
N LYS A 49 -9.62 20.74 -29.08
CA LYS A 49 -9.12 22.01 -29.65
C LYS A 49 -9.99 23.25 -29.34
N GLY A 50 -10.20 23.54 -28.07
CA GLY A 50 -10.22 24.95 -27.70
C GLY A 50 -8.86 25.24 -27.05
N GLU A 51 -7.99 26.04 -27.61
CA GLU A 51 -6.63 26.25 -27.10
C GLU A 51 -6.57 26.59 -25.60
N GLN A 52 -7.53 27.30 -25.08
CA GLN A 52 -7.68 27.58 -23.66
C GLN A 52 -8.24 26.38 -22.86
N LYS A 53 -9.13 25.57 -23.45
CA LYS A 53 -9.73 24.39 -22.78
C LYS A 53 -8.76 23.21 -22.74
N MET A 54 -7.85 23.11 -23.69
CA MET A 54 -6.85 22.04 -23.72
C MET A 54 -5.84 22.16 -22.56
N ASN A 55 -5.35 23.34 -22.27
CA ASN A 55 -4.45 23.57 -21.13
C ASN A 55 -5.17 23.22 -19.81
N THR A 56 -6.40 23.67 -19.61
CA THR A 56 -7.20 23.37 -18.42
C THR A 56 -7.46 21.86 -18.26
N TYR A 57 -7.68 21.14 -19.37
CA TYR A 57 -7.88 19.70 -19.35
C TYR A 57 -6.57 18.94 -18.99
N TYR A 58 -5.46 19.35 -19.56
CA TYR A 58 -4.15 18.81 -19.20
C TYR A 58 -3.79 19.09 -17.73
N ASP A 59 -4.05 20.29 -17.24
CA ASP A 59 -3.85 20.67 -15.84
C ASP A 59 -4.71 19.80 -14.91
N TYR A 60 -5.99 19.55 -15.27
CA TYR A 60 -6.88 18.67 -14.52
C TYR A 60 -6.38 17.21 -14.50
N LEU A 61 -5.94 16.68 -15.65
CA LEU A 61 -5.39 15.33 -15.72
C LEU A 61 -4.10 15.20 -14.90
N GLU A 62 -3.24 16.20 -14.95
CA GLU A 62 -2.02 16.25 -14.18
C GLU A 62 -2.32 16.31 -12.68
N GLU A 63 -3.24 17.18 -12.26
CA GLU A 63 -3.67 17.31 -10.86
C GLU A 63 -4.30 16.00 -10.36
N SER A 64 -5.21 15.39 -11.12
CA SER A 64 -5.84 14.12 -10.75
C SER A 64 -4.82 12.99 -10.62
N THR A 65 -3.86 12.92 -11.54
CA THR A 65 -2.77 11.94 -11.50
C THR A 65 -1.86 12.16 -10.29
N ASN A 66 -1.54 13.42 -9.98
CA ASN A 66 -0.73 13.78 -8.83
C ASN A 66 -1.41 13.46 -7.51
N VAL A 67 -2.73 13.67 -7.41
CA VAL A 67 -3.53 13.31 -6.23
C VAL A 67 -3.52 11.79 -6.00
N VAL A 68 -3.76 10.99 -7.05
CA VAL A 68 -3.71 9.53 -6.96
C VAL A 68 -2.32 9.04 -6.56
N ARG A 69 -1.27 9.58 -7.18
CA ARG A 69 0.13 9.23 -6.86
C ARG A 69 0.50 9.60 -5.44
N SER A 70 0.08 10.77 -4.97
CA SER A 70 0.31 11.24 -3.59
C SER A 70 -0.38 10.35 -2.58
N ASN A 71 -1.65 9.98 -2.80
CA ASN A 71 -2.41 9.09 -1.94
C ASN A 71 -1.78 7.69 -1.87
N THR A 72 -1.34 7.15 -3.00
CA THR A 72 -0.66 5.85 -3.06
C THR A 72 0.65 5.89 -2.28
N ASN A 73 1.47 6.93 -2.44
CA ASN A 73 2.72 7.07 -1.71
C ASN A 73 2.49 7.22 -0.20
N ARG A 74 1.49 8.00 0.20
CA ARG A 74 1.08 8.13 1.60
C ARG A 74 0.67 6.78 2.19
N ASN A 75 -0.14 6.01 1.49
CA ASN A 75 -0.57 4.69 1.96
C ASN A 75 0.59 3.69 2.10
N LYS A 76 1.58 3.72 1.18
CA LYS A 76 2.82 2.93 1.30
C LYS A 76 3.56 3.26 2.61
N ILE A 77 3.75 4.55 2.87
CA ILE A 77 4.46 5.02 4.07
C ILE A 77 3.70 4.63 5.33
N ILE A 78 2.38 4.87 5.39
CA ILE A 78 1.55 4.52 6.54
C ILE A 78 1.62 3.01 6.82
N THR A 79 1.53 2.17 5.79
CA THR A 79 1.60 0.71 5.93
C THR A 79 2.94 0.26 6.52
N MET A 80 4.06 0.81 6.07
CA MET A 80 5.38 0.47 6.62
C MET A 80 5.58 1.02 8.02
N LEU A 81 5.15 2.26 8.28
CA LEU A 81 5.25 2.88 9.60
C LEU A 81 4.39 2.15 10.63
N SER A 82 3.19 1.68 10.28
CA SER A 82 2.35 0.91 11.19
C SER A 82 3.00 -0.42 11.61
N TYR A 83 3.65 -1.12 10.65
CA TYR A 83 4.43 -2.31 10.97
C TYR A 83 5.59 -2.02 11.93
N LEU A 84 6.40 -0.99 11.60
CA LEU A 84 7.54 -0.59 12.43
C LEU A 84 7.11 -0.12 13.82
N LEU A 85 5.97 0.58 13.92
CA LEU A 85 5.42 1.02 15.20
C LEU A 85 5.04 -0.18 16.09
N ILE A 86 4.31 -1.16 15.54
CA ILE A 86 3.94 -2.37 16.29
C ILE A 86 5.19 -3.11 16.75
N TRP A 87 6.18 -3.26 15.86
CA TRP A 87 7.45 -3.90 16.16
C TRP A 87 8.21 -3.17 17.28
N ALA A 88 8.33 -1.84 17.18
CA ALA A 88 9.03 -1.02 18.18
C ALA A 88 8.31 -1.03 19.54
N VAL A 89 6.98 -0.92 19.55
CA VAL A 89 6.20 -1.00 20.79
C VAL A 89 6.40 -2.35 21.47
N ALA A 90 6.38 -3.45 20.71
CA ALA A 90 6.63 -4.76 21.28
C ALA A 90 8.05 -4.89 21.88
N MET A 91 9.07 -4.32 21.23
CA MET A 91 10.43 -4.27 21.77
C MET A 91 10.51 -3.46 23.07
N ILE A 92 9.85 -2.30 23.11
CA ILE A 92 9.80 -1.45 24.31
C ILE A 92 9.08 -2.17 25.45
N VAL A 93 7.95 -2.81 25.19
CA VAL A 93 7.22 -3.58 26.20
C VAL A 93 8.07 -4.72 26.75
N PHE A 94 8.81 -5.42 25.90
CA PHE A 94 9.73 -6.47 26.35
C PHE A 94 10.76 -5.94 27.35
N TRP A 95 11.46 -4.87 27.02
CA TRP A 95 12.60 -4.40 27.83
C TRP A 95 12.20 -3.61 29.06
N PHE A 96 11.07 -2.92 29.07
CA PHE A 96 10.68 -2.02 30.16
C PHE A 96 9.55 -2.57 31.06
N PHE A 97 8.76 -3.51 30.56
CA PHE A 97 7.55 -3.95 31.27
C PHE A 97 7.52 -5.46 31.54
N THR A 98 8.45 -6.25 31.01
CA THR A 98 8.52 -7.69 31.35
C THR A 98 9.59 -7.97 32.40
N SER A 99 9.25 -8.79 33.38
CA SER A 99 10.19 -9.33 34.38
C SER A 99 10.86 -10.60 33.87
N GLY A 100 11.95 -11.04 34.53
CA GLY A 100 12.70 -12.21 34.08
C GLY A 100 11.87 -13.51 33.98
N SER A 101 10.85 -13.69 34.85
CA SER A 101 9.92 -14.84 34.79
C SER A 101 8.98 -14.79 33.57
N ASP A 102 8.61 -13.59 33.11
CA ASP A 102 7.59 -13.41 32.07
C ASP A 102 8.22 -13.20 30.68
N ALA A 103 9.53 -12.92 30.64
CA ALA A 103 10.24 -12.62 29.40
C ALA A 103 10.16 -13.73 28.36
N MET A 104 10.21 -15.00 28.78
CA MET A 104 10.08 -16.14 27.88
C MET A 104 8.67 -16.24 27.30
N GLY A 105 7.63 -16.11 28.12
CA GLY A 105 6.23 -16.13 27.67
C GLY A 105 5.92 -14.99 26.73
N TYR A 106 6.39 -13.79 27.05
CA TYR A 106 6.23 -12.63 26.18
C TYR A 106 6.93 -12.81 24.83
N SER A 107 8.19 -13.29 24.84
CA SER A 107 8.93 -13.54 23.60
C SER A 107 8.22 -14.55 22.70
N LEU A 108 7.69 -15.63 23.27
CA LEU A 108 6.92 -16.63 22.51
C LEU A 108 5.65 -16.00 21.91
N MET A 109 4.89 -15.25 22.70
CA MET A 109 3.68 -14.57 22.20
C MET A 109 4.00 -13.58 21.09
N PHE A 110 5.07 -12.79 21.26
CA PHE A 110 5.48 -11.80 20.26
C PHE A 110 5.95 -12.46 18.97
N LEU A 111 6.85 -13.44 19.05
CA LEU A 111 7.46 -14.07 17.89
C LEU A 111 6.53 -15.02 17.13
N TRP A 112 5.63 -15.72 17.84
CA TRP A 112 4.78 -16.75 17.24
C TRP A 112 3.35 -16.32 16.97
N ILE A 113 2.87 -15.23 17.54
CA ILE A 113 1.52 -14.74 17.34
C ILE A 113 1.51 -13.33 16.73
N ILE A 114 2.03 -12.33 17.45
CA ILE A 114 1.91 -10.93 17.04
C ILE A 114 2.67 -10.67 15.73
N LEU A 115 3.93 -11.05 15.67
CA LEU A 115 4.80 -10.77 14.53
C LEU A 115 4.37 -11.49 13.25
N PRO A 116 4.02 -12.80 13.25
CA PRO A 116 3.50 -13.47 12.06
C PRO A 116 2.20 -12.86 11.55
N ILE A 117 1.25 -12.59 12.43
CA ILE A 117 -0.04 -12.00 12.05
C ILE A 117 0.18 -10.62 11.44
N THR A 118 0.97 -9.77 12.09
CA THR A 118 1.26 -8.42 11.60
C THR A 118 1.98 -8.47 10.25
N THR A 119 3.01 -9.30 10.10
CA THR A 119 3.74 -9.49 8.85
C THR A 119 2.81 -9.99 7.74
N PHE A 120 1.97 -10.96 8.02
CA PHE A 120 1.02 -11.52 7.06
C PHE A 120 0.00 -10.48 6.58
N VAL A 121 -0.65 -9.78 7.51
CA VAL A 121 -1.65 -8.74 7.19
C VAL A 121 -1.05 -7.60 6.38
N VAL A 122 0.12 -7.09 6.79
CA VAL A 122 0.81 -6.02 6.07
C VAL A 122 1.23 -6.49 4.67
N SER A 123 1.67 -7.74 4.53
CA SER A 123 2.03 -8.32 3.23
C SER A 123 0.83 -8.47 2.29
N ILE A 124 -0.36 -8.83 2.81
CA ILE A 124 -1.61 -8.83 2.02
C ILE A 124 -1.92 -7.41 1.51
N ILE A 125 -1.80 -6.39 2.36
CA ILE A 125 -2.06 -5.00 1.97
C ILE A 125 -1.10 -4.57 0.85
N ILE A 126 0.18 -4.92 0.96
CA ILE A 126 1.21 -4.62 -0.05
C ILE A 126 0.92 -5.38 -1.36
N GLY A 127 0.56 -6.66 -1.28
CA GLY A 127 0.23 -7.50 -2.43
C GLY A 127 -0.98 -6.99 -3.19
N LYS A 128 -2.11 -6.79 -2.49
CA LYS A 128 -3.38 -6.31 -3.08
C LYS A 128 -3.29 -4.96 -3.76
N ASN A 129 -2.55 -4.03 -3.17
CA ASN A 129 -2.41 -2.68 -3.72
C ASN A 129 -1.24 -2.57 -4.71
N ASP A 130 -0.54 -3.67 -4.99
CA ASP A 130 0.67 -3.74 -5.82
C ASP A 130 1.69 -2.64 -5.49
N PHE A 131 1.87 -2.37 -4.20
CA PHE A 131 2.83 -1.39 -3.75
C PHE A 131 4.24 -1.79 -4.21
N TRP A 132 4.97 -0.83 -4.80
CA TRP A 132 6.31 -1.02 -5.37
C TRP A 132 6.41 -1.99 -6.55
N GLY A 133 5.33 -2.49 -7.13
CA GLY A 133 5.35 -3.36 -8.30
C GLY A 133 6.31 -4.55 -8.13
N LYS A 134 7.26 -4.75 -9.05
CA LYS A 134 8.25 -5.84 -8.96
C LYS A 134 9.17 -5.72 -7.72
N GLY A 135 9.36 -4.53 -7.17
CA GLY A 135 10.17 -4.28 -5.98
C GLY A 135 9.57 -4.83 -4.69
N LYS A 136 8.28 -5.17 -4.66
CA LYS A 136 7.61 -5.75 -3.49
C LYS A 136 8.29 -7.02 -2.97
N TRP A 137 8.91 -7.81 -3.86
CA TRP A 137 9.62 -9.02 -3.47
C TRP A 137 10.88 -8.77 -2.61
N ALA A 138 11.51 -7.60 -2.74
CA ALA A 138 12.61 -7.23 -1.86
C ALA A 138 12.11 -6.95 -0.42
N ILE A 139 10.85 -6.54 -0.27
CA ILE A 139 10.24 -6.27 1.03
C ILE A 139 10.00 -7.57 1.81
N THR A 140 9.79 -8.71 1.14
CA THR A 140 9.68 -10.00 1.83
C THR A 140 10.96 -10.32 2.60
N LEU A 141 12.11 -10.03 2.01
CA LEU A 141 13.40 -10.20 2.68
C LEU A 141 13.57 -9.22 3.85
N PHE A 142 13.11 -7.98 3.69
CA PHE A 142 13.10 -7.00 4.78
C PHE A 142 12.30 -7.53 6.00
N PHE A 143 11.10 -8.07 5.79
CA PHE A 143 10.31 -8.68 6.86
C PHE A 143 11.02 -9.88 7.49
N GLY A 144 11.72 -10.69 6.69
CA GLY A 144 12.56 -11.77 7.19
C GLY A 144 13.66 -11.27 8.14
N VAL A 145 14.37 -10.22 7.76
CA VAL A 145 15.40 -9.59 8.61
C VAL A 145 14.79 -9.02 9.89
N MET A 146 13.63 -8.36 9.79
CA MET A 146 12.93 -7.83 10.97
C MET A 146 12.50 -8.94 11.94
N TYR A 147 12.16 -10.12 11.41
CA TYR A 147 11.84 -11.30 12.20
C TYR A 147 13.05 -11.81 12.99
N MET A 148 14.22 -11.89 12.33
CA MET A 148 15.48 -12.25 12.97
C MET A 148 15.88 -11.22 14.04
N LEU A 149 15.74 -9.92 13.75
CA LEU A 149 16.04 -8.85 14.69
C LEU A 149 15.11 -8.87 15.91
N ALA A 150 13.83 -9.23 15.73
CA ALA A 150 12.90 -9.39 16.84
C ALA A 150 13.32 -10.51 17.80
N GLU A 151 13.69 -11.66 17.28
CA GLU A 151 14.17 -12.79 18.10
C GLU A 151 15.50 -12.47 18.77
N TYR A 152 16.44 -11.89 18.02
CA TYR A 152 17.75 -11.53 18.56
C TYR A 152 17.64 -10.44 19.62
N GLY A 153 16.88 -9.37 19.36
CA GLY A 153 16.74 -8.21 20.26
C GLY A 153 15.88 -8.48 21.50
N THR A 154 15.14 -9.57 21.56
CA THR A 154 14.37 -9.99 22.75
C THR A 154 15.05 -11.16 23.44
N PHE A 155 14.69 -12.37 23.06
CA PHE A 155 15.06 -13.60 23.77
C PHE A 155 16.57 -13.85 23.81
N LYS A 156 17.26 -13.74 22.67
CA LYS A 156 18.70 -14.01 22.63
C LYS A 156 19.51 -12.97 23.37
N MET A 157 19.18 -11.69 23.22
CA MET A 157 19.90 -10.63 23.90
C MET A 157 19.67 -10.67 25.42
N ALA A 158 18.46 -10.98 25.87
CA ALA A 158 18.20 -11.21 27.29
C ALA A 158 19.02 -12.39 27.83
N ASN A 159 19.10 -13.50 27.10
CA ASN A 159 19.94 -14.64 27.49
C ASN A 159 21.43 -14.29 27.47
N ASN A 160 21.91 -13.50 26.50
CA ASN A 160 23.32 -13.08 26.46
C ASN A 160 23.67 -12.26 27.69
N ILE A 161 22.80 -11.35 28.12
CA ILE A 161 23.02 -10.53 29.33
C ILE A 161 22.96 -11.39 30.58
N THR A 162 21.99 -12.30 30.68
CA THR A 162 21.78 -13.11 31.90
C THR A 162 22.87 -14.15 32.11
N PHE A 163 23.40 -14.77 31.05
CA PHE A 163 24.31 -15.90 31.13
C PHE A 163 25.72 -15.58 30.65
N ASP A 164 26.02 -14.31 30.37
CA ASP A 164 27.32 -13.85 29.84
C ASP A 164 27.79 -14.70 28.63
N LYS A 165 26.88 -14.96 27.69
CA LYS A 165 27.13 -15.76 26.49
C LYS A 165 26.82 -14.95 25.24
N LEU A 166 27.60 -15.12 24.18
CA LEU A 166 27.36 -14.54 22.87
C LEU A 166 26.63 -15.55 21.98
N ASN A 167 25.34 -15.42 21.88
CA ASN A 167 24.53 -16.19 20.92
C ASN A 167 24.42 -15.43 19.59
N ALA A 168 24.69 -16.10 18.48
CA ALA A 168 24.55 -15.53 17.16
C ALA A 168 23.07 -15.39 16.76
N PRO A 169 22.72 -14.44 15.86
CA PRO A 169 21.37 -14.33 15.31
C PRO A 169 20.92 -15.64 14.64
N ALA A 170 19.64 -15.97 14.76
CA ALA A 170 19.07 -17.18 14.14
C ALA A 170 18.68 -16.89 12.68
N TRP A 171 19.54 -17.21 11.74
CA TRP A 171 19.28 -17.03 10.30
C TRP A 171 18.04 -17.75 9.80
N GLY A 172 17.61 -18.83 10.45
CA GLY A 172 16.35 -19.51 10.16
C GLY A 172 15.11 -18.63 10.31
N MET A 173 15.19 -17.61 11.18
CA MET A 173 14.09 -16.65 11.35
C MET A 173 13.90 -15.73 10.13
N VAL A 174 14.99 -15.44 9.41
CA VAL A 174 14.88 -14.70 8.13
C VAL A 174 14.05 -15.50 7.14
N VAL A 175 14.29 -16.80 7.04
CA VAL A 175 13.55 -17.68 6.15
C VAL A 175 12.06 -17.75 6.56
N ALA A 176 11.77 -17.93 7.84
CA ALA A 176 10.41 -17.98 8.36
C ALA A 176 9.62 -16.69 8.05
N GLY A 177 10.17 -15.51 8.36
CA GLY A 177 9.54 -14.23 8.09
C GLY A 177 9.36 -13.95 6.60
N THR A 178 10.35 -14.35 5.77
CA THR A 178 10.25 -14.22 4.30
C THR A 178 9.14 -15.10 3.74
N ILE A 179 8.97 -16.34 4.22
CA ILE A 179 7.90 -17.25 3.78
C ILE A 179 6.53 -16.67 4.15
N ILE A 180 6.34 -16.23 5.40
CA ILE A 180 5.08 -15.64 5.87
C ILE A 180 4.70 -14.44 5.00
N SER A 181 5.65 -13.53 4.76
CA SER A 181 5.44 -12.35 3.93
C SER A 181 5.13 -12.71 2.48
N THR A 182 5.84 -13.69 1.91
CA THR A 182 5.61 -14.16 0.53
C THR A 182 4.20 -14.72 0.36
N ILE A 183 3.75 -15.57 1.30
CA ILE A 183 2.38 -16.11 1.29
C ILE A 183 1.36 -14.97 1.38
N GLY A 184 1.57 -14.01 2.28
CA GLY A 184 0.69 -12.85 2.39
C GLY A 184 0.60 -12.00 1.12
N MET A 185 1.71 -11.86 0.37
CA MET A 185 1.71 -11.08 -0.90
C MET A 185 1.07 -11.82 -2.07
N LEU A 186 0.88 -13.14 -1.98
CA LEU A 186 0.24 -13.95 -3.01
C LEU A 186 -1.28 -14.04 -2.84
N VAL A 187 -1.81 -13.72 -1.66
CA VAL A 187 -3.24 -13.65 -1.32
C VAL A 187 -3.86 -12.35 -1.79
#